data_7314e8ad218da6753c8afd3fdef78440
#
_entry.id   7314e8ad218da6753c8afd3fdef78440
#
_cell.length_a   1.000
_cell.length_b   1.000
_cell.length_c   1.000
_cell.angle_alpha   90.00
_cell.angle_beta   90.00
_cell.angle_gamma   90.00
#
_symmetry.space_group_name_H-M   'P 1'
#
loop_
_entity.id
_entity.type
_entity.pdbx_description
1 polymer ?
#
loop_
_entity_poly.entity_id
_entity_poly.type
_entity_poly.pdbx_seq_one_letter_code
_entity_poly.pdbx_strand_id
1 'polypeptide(L)'
;MNSTLPRKSHFQARVKCLLYVAPIALLALSALAASSGDSGAGKRLHDANCMGCHDTSVYSRKTRSVRSLDALKQQLESCGHASDKNLSPADKQNIVRYLNDQFYQFR
;
A
#
# COMPACT_ATOMS: atom_id res chain seq x y z
N MET A 1 -21.21 -8.49 -70.31
CA MET A 1 -20.03 -7.90 -69.59
C MET A 1 -20.52 -7.37 -68.27
N ASN A 2 -20.51 -8.20 -67.22
CA ASN A 2 -20.94 -7.81 -65.86
C ASN A 2 -19.75 -7.86 -64.91
N SER A 3 -19.26 -6.68 -64.57
CA SER A 3 -18.23 -6.55 -63.54
C SER A 3 -18.88 -6.40 -62.19
N THR A 4 -18.92 -7.45 -61.43
CA THR A 4 -19.41 -7.45 -60.05
C THR A 4 -18.23 -7.19 -59.12
N LEU A 5 -18.16 -5.99 -58.53
CA LEU A 5 -17.17 -5.63 -57.49
C LEU A 5 -17.59 -6.23 -56.15
N PRO A 6 -16.69 -6.83 -55.39
CA PRO A 6 -17.00 -7.33 -54.07
C PRO A 6 -17.08 -6.20 -53.07
N ARG A 7 -18.21 -6.08 -52.40
CA ARG A 7 -18.49 -5.18 -51.28
C ARG A 7 -17.68 -5.64 -50.05
N LYS A 8 -16.55 -5.03 -49.78
CA LYS A 8 -15.81 -5.26 -48.55
C LYS A 8 -16.60 -4.71 -47.38
N SER A 9 -17.04 -5.59 -46.50
CA SER A 9 -17.81 -5.26 -45.34
C SER A 9 -16.93 -4.55 -44.29
N HIS A 10 -17.25 -3.31 -44.01
CA HIS A 10 -16.67 -2.51 -42.92
C HIS A 10 -16.99 -3.00 -41.50
N PHE A 11 -17.59 -4.19 -41.40
CA PHE A 11 -18.03 -4.76 -40.13
C PHE A 11 -16.87 -5.35 -39.30
N GLN A 12 -15.78 -5.75 -39.91
CA GLN A 12 -14.65 -6.41 -39.22
C GLN A 12 -13.73 -5.44 -38.48
N ALA A 13 -13.74 -4.14 -38.85
CA ALA A 13 -12.82 -3.17 -38.24
C ALA A 13 -13.28 -2.70 -36.84
N ARG A 14 -14.56 -2.80 -36.52
CA ARG A 14 -15.11 -2.32 -35.25
C ARG A 14 -14.97 -3.31 -34.08
N VAL A 15 -14.85 -4.61 -34.39
CA VAL A 15 -14.74 -5.65 -33.34
C VAL A 15 -13.33 -5.76 -32.80
N LYS A 16 -12.29 -5.41 -33.59
CA LYS A 16 -10.90 -5.47 -33.13
C LYS A 16 -10.51 -4.38 -32.15
N CYS A 17 -11.17 -3.23 -32.16
CA CYS A 17 -10.90 -2.15 -31.18
C CYS A 17 -11.48 -2.43 -29.79
N LEU A 18 -12.60 -3.19 -29.69
CA LEU A 18 -13.22 -3.46 -28.39
C LEU A 18 -12.45 -4.50 -27.56
N LEU A 19 -11.68 -5.38 -28.21
CA LEU A 19 -10.92 -6.43 -27.52
C LEU A 19 -9.58 -5.95 -26.92
N TYR A 20 -9.08 -4.78 -27.35
CA TYR A 20 -7.82 -4.23 -26.85
C TYR A 20 -7.97 -3.29 -25.66
N VAL A 21 -9.18 -2.78 -25.38
CA VAL A 21 -9.42 -1.83 -24.28
C VAL A 21 -9.68 -2.54 -22.95
N ALA A 22 -10.16 -3.78 -22.97
CA ALA A 22 -10.50 -4.54 -21.77
C ALA A 22 -9.31 -4.92 -20.85
N PRO A 23 -8.11 -5.28 -21.35
CA PRO A 23 -7.01 -5.67 -20.47
C PRO A 23 -6.32 -4.50 -19.74
N ILE A 24 -6.44 -3.25 -20.25
CA ILE A 24 -5.78 -2.09 -19.65
C ILE A 24 -6.53 -1.62 -18.39
N ALA A 25 -7.84 -1.79 -18.34
CA ALA A 25 -8.64 -1.38 -17.17
C ALA A 25 -8.42 -2.30 -15.94
N LEU A 26 -8.06 -3.58 -16.14
CA LEU A 26 -7.82 -4.52 -15.04
C LEU A 26 -6.47 -4.28 -14.35
N LEU A 27 -5.47 -3.74 -15.04
CA LEU A 27 -4.15 -3.46 -14.48
C LEU A 27 -4.13 -2.21 -13.57
N ALA A 28 -5.07 -1.29 -13.77
CA ALA A 28 -5.14 -0.06 -12.98
C ALA A 28 -5.72 -0.29 -11.56
N LEU A 29 -6.52 -1.33 -11.34
CA LEU A 29 -7.09 -1.62 -10.02
C LEU A 29 -6.08 -2.23 -9.04
N SER A 30 -5.01 -2.86 -9.54
CA SER A 30 -3.99 -3.47 -8.68
C SER A 30 -3.05 -2.45 -8.03
N ALA A 31 -2.95 -1.23 -8.56
CA ALA A 31 -2.07 -0.18 -8.04
C ALA A 31 -2.64 0.56 -6.80
N LEU A 32 -3.96 0.53 -6.58
CA LEU A 32 -4.56 1.18 -5.41
C LEU A 32 -4.48 0.34 -4.14
N ALA A 33 -4.25 -0.96 -4.23
CA ALA A 33 -4.14 -1.83 -3.06
C ALA A 33 -2.78 -1.78 -2.35
N ALA A 34 -1.75 -1.18 -2.98
CA ALA A 34 -0.37 -1.19 -2.49
C ALA A 34 -0.03 -0.08 -1.48
N SER A 35 -0.95 0.87 -1.19
CA SER A 35 -0.63 2.07 -0.39
C SER A 35 -1.07 2.03 1.08
N SER A 36 -1.71 0.98 1.54
CA SER A 36 -2.33 0.99 2.88
C SER A 36 -1.57 0.24 3.98
N GLY A 37 -0.41 -0.35 3.70
CA GLY A 37 0.36 -1.16 4.66
C GLY A 37 -0.37 -2.44 5.11
N ASP A 38 0.38 -3.46 5.48
CA ASP A 38 -0.12 -4.72 6.04
C ASP A 38 0.12 -4.74 7.55
N SER A 39 -0.95 -4.74 8.34
CA SER A 39 -0.88 -4.75 9.81
C SER A 39 -0.25 -6.03 10.35
N GLY A 40 -0.48 -7.18 9.71
CA GLY A 40 0.11 -8.47 10.11
C GLY A 40 1.63 -8.52 9.85
N ALA A 41 2.07 -8.04 8.67
CA ALA A 41 3.49 -7.86 8.38
C ALA A 41 4.11 -6.85 9.35
N GLY A 42 3.41 -5.73 9.61
CA GLY A 42 3.83 -4.71 10.56
C GLY A 42 4.06 -5.25 11.96
N LYS A 43 3.16 -6.12 12.44
CA LYS A 43 3.34 -6.78 13.74
C LYS A 43 4.61 -7.61 13.79
N ARG A 44 4.85 -8.46 12.79
CA ARG A 44 6.06 -9.31 12.75
C ARG A 44 7.34 -8.47 12.74
N LEU A 45 7.36 -7.40 11.93
CA LEU A 45 8.49 -6.47 11.86
C LEU A 45 8.70 -5.74 13.19
N HIS A 46 7.65 -5.27 13.82
CA HIS A 46 7.68 -4.60 15.12
C HIS A 46 8.23 -5.53 16.20
N ASP A 47 7.71 -6.75 16.31
CA ASP A 47 8.14 -7.72 17.32
C ASP A 47 9.63 -8.07 17.15
N ALA A 48 10.11 -8.20 15.92
CA ALA A 48 11.50 -8.53 15.62
C ALA A 48 12.48 -7.36 15.82
N ASN A 49 12.02 -6.11 15.67
CA ASN A 49 12.95 -4.97 15.59
C ASN A 49 12.76 -3.93 16.69
N CYS A 50 11.61 -3.86 17.37
CA CYS A 50 11.28 -2.76 18.27
C CYS A 50 11.21 -3.15 19.74
N MET A 51 10.92 -4.41 20.04
CA MET A 51 10.69 -4.89 21.41
C MET A 51 11.97 -5.02 22.26
N GLY A 52 13.15 -4.81 21.68
CA GLY A 52 14.41 -4.86 22.43
C GLY A 52 14.68 -3.66 23.34
N CYS A 53 14.03 -2.51 23.11
CA CYS A 53 14.26 -1.28 23.87
C CYS A 53 13.10 -0.92 24.82
N HIS A 54 11.87 -1.28 24.46
CA HIS A 54 10.66 -0.98 25.25
C HIS A 54 9.55 -1.98 24.90
N ASP A 55 8.56 -2.09 25.75
CA ASP A 55 7.34 -2.85 25.50
C ASP A 55 6.23 -1.98 24.86
N THR A 56 5.07 -2.58 24.63
CA THR A 56 3.94 -1.90 23.98
C THR A 56 3.22 -0.88 24.87
N SER A 57 3.49 -0.83 26.16
CA SER A 57 2.86 0.11 27.12
C SER A 57 3.15 1.57 26.74
N VAL A 58 4.29 1.83 26.09
CA VAL A 58 4.65 3.18 25.61
C VAL A 58 3.64 3.77 24.63
N TYR A 59 2.90 2.93 23.89
CA TYR A 59 1.92 3.36 22.89
C TYR A 59 0.57 3.74 23.52
N SER A 60 0.20 3.17 24.65
CA SER A 60 -1.11 3.33 25.29
C SER A 60 -1.11 4.23 26.53
N ARG A 61 0.06 4.56 27.10
CA ARG A 61 0.15 5.41 28.29
C ARG A 61 -0.44 6.81 28.05
N LYS A 62 -1.05 7.40 29.08
CA LYS A 62 -1.67 8.73 29.00
C LYS A 62 -0.69 9.85 28.64
N THR A 63 0.58 9.68 28.98
CA THR A 63 1.67 10.66 28.76
C THR A 63 2.39 10.46 27.42
N ARG A 64 1.86 9.61 26.50
CA ARG A 64 2.48 9.42 25.18
C ARG A 64 2.58 10.74 24.42
N SER A 65 3.71 10.96 23.76
CA SER A 65 3.98 12.19 22.97
C SER A 65 3.34 12.15 21.59
N VAL A 66 3.18 10.95 21.00
CA VAL A 66 2.60 10.77 19.67
C VAL A 66 1.09 11.03 19.73
N ARG A 67 0.64 12.07 18.99
CA ARG A 67 -0.75 12.57 19.03
C ARG A 67 -1.43 12.61 17.65
N SER A 68 -0.72 12.22 16.58
CA SER A 68 -1.25 12.18 15.23
C SER A 68 -0.56 11.09 14.41
N LEU A 69 -1.16 10.74 13.26
CA LEU A 69 -0.56 9.76 12.34
C LEU A 69 0.80 10.25 11.80
N ASP A 70 0.94 11.54 11.52
CA ASP A 70 2.22 12.10 11.06
C ASP A 70 3.28 12.08 12.16
N ALA A 71 2.90 12.36 13.41
CA ALA A 71 3.81 12.23 14.54
C ALA A 71 4.24 10.76 14.74
N LEU A 72 3.36 9.78 14.48
CA LEU A 72 3.70 8.36 14.53
C LEU A 72 4.73 8.00 13.48
N LYS A 73 4.56 8.47 12.23
CA LYS A 73 5.53 8.26 11.15
C LYS A 73 6.89 8.85 11.49
N GLN A 74 6.94 10.10 11.99
CA GLN A 74 8.18 10.76 12.41
C GLN A 74 8.86 10.03 13.58
N GLN A 75 8.09 9.54 14.55
CA GLN A 75 8.61 8.76 15.66
C GLN A 75 9.25 7.46 15.17
N LEU A 76 8.63 6.79 14.19
CA LEU A 76 9.20 5.58 13.61
C LEU A 76 10.52 5.84 12.89
N GLU A 77 10.65 6.95 12.16
CA GLU A 77 11.93 7.35 11.54
C GLU A 77 13.00 7.53 12.61
N SER A 78 12.69 8.26 13.68
CA SER A 78 13.63 8.49 14.79
C SER A 78 14.06 7.20 15.50
N CYS A 79 13.13 6.29 15.75
CA CYS A 79 13.42 4.99 16.35
C CYS A 79 14.23 4.09 15.39
N GLY A 80 13.96 4.13 14.10
CA GLY A 80 14.71 3.39 13.08
C GLY A 80 16.18 3.79 13.06
N HIS A 81 16.46 5.08 13.09
CA HIS A 81 17.83 5.60 13.19
C HIS A 81 18.52 5.19 14.50
N ALA A 82 17.83 5.28 15.64
CA ALA A 82 18.39 4.93 16.93
C ALA A 82 18.70 3.44 17.10
N SER A 83 17.95 2.57 16.40
CA SER A 83 18.11 1.11 16.45
C SER A 83 19.05 0.54 15.38
N ASP A 84 19.60 1.40 14.52
CA ASP A 84 20.41 1.01 13.36
C ASP A 84 19.75 -0.05 12.46
N LYS A 85 18.42 0.02 12.33
CA LYS A 85 17.61 -0.89 11.51
C LYS A 85 17.30 -0.28 10.16
N ASN A 86 17.80 -0.89 9.10
CA ASN A 86 17.49 -0.51 7.72
C ASN A 86 16.12 -1.05 7.31
N LEU A 87 15.05 -0.36 7.75
CA LEU A 87 13.68 -0.68 7.33
C LEU A 87 13.39 -0.01 5.99
N SER A 88 12.86 -0.79 5.05
CA SER A 88 12.38 -0.25 3.78
C SER A 88 11.17 0.69 4.01
N PRO A 89 10.85 1.59 3.05
CA PRO A 89 9.63 2.40 3.14
C PRO A 89 8.35 1.57 3.30
N ALA A 90 8.29 0.39 2.66
CA ALA A 90 7.16 -0.53 2.78
C ALA A 90 7.08 -1.14 4.18
N ASP A 91 8.21 -1.53 4.78
CA ASP A 91 8.26 -2.04 6.15
C ASP A 91 7.79 -1.00 7.16
N LYS A 92 8.22 0.24 6.98
CA LYS A 92 7.79 1.38 7.81
C LYS A 92 6.29 1.61 7.72
N GLN A 93 5.71 1.56 6.51
CA GLN A 93 4.26 1.66 6.31
C GLN A 93 3.51 0.54 7.01
N ASN A 94 4.01 -0.70 6.92
CA ASN A 94 3.42 -1.86 7.59
C ASN A 94 3.44 -1.68 9.12
N ILE A 95 4.56 -1.24 9.69
CA ILE A 95 4.68 -0.98 11.14
C ILE A 95 3.74 0.15 11.57
N VAL A 96 3.70 1.26 10.85
CA VAL A 96 2.77 2.38 11.12
C VAL A 96 1.33 1.88 11.09
N ARG A 97 0.97 1.07 10.10
CA ARG A 97 -0.37 0.48 10.01
C ARG A 97 -0.70 -0.36 11.24
N TYR A 98 0.19 -1.27 11.63
CA TYR A 98 0.03 -2.10 12.81
C TYR A 98 -0.15 -1.27 14.08
N LEU A 99 0.75 -0.32 14.33
CA LEU A 99 0.70 0.51 15.53
C LEU A 99 -0.56 1.37 15.59
N ASN A 100 -0.98 1.92 14.44
CA ASN A 100 -2.20 2.71 14.38
C ASN A 100 -3.44 1.85 14.64
N ASP A 101 -3.55 0.69 14.02
CA ASP A 101 -4.71 -0.20 14.18
C ASP A 101 -4.84 -0.73 15.61
N GLN A 102 -3.72 -1.02 16.27
CA GLN A 102 -3.73 -1.65 17.60
C GLN A 102 -3.77 -0.66 18.75
N PHE A 103 -3.14 0.49 18.64
CA PHE A 103 -2.88 1.36 19.79
C PHE A 103 -3.36 2.80 19.63
N TYR A 104 -3.16 3.41 18.46
CA TYR A 104 -3.37 4.85 18.29
C TYR A 104 -4.74 5.21 17.75
N GLN A 105 -5.23 4.49 16.74
CA GLN A 105 -6.53 4.66 16.08
C GLN A 105 -6.76 6.07 15.50
N PHE A 106 -5.70 6.71 15.00
CA PHE A 106 -5.80 7.98 14.29
C PHE A 106 -6.55 7.80 12.96
N ARG A 107 -7.34 8.81 12.58
CA ARG A 107 -8.10 8.89 11.32
C ARG A 107 -7.44 9.85 10.35
#